data_ee2d7cfb67f4b29ea62e1057cc4a7368
#
_entry.id   ee2d7cfb67f4b29ea62e1057cc4a7368
#
_cell.length_a   1.000
_cell.length_b   1.000
_cell.length_c   1.000
_cell.angle_alpha   90.00
_cell.angle_beta   90.00
_cell.angle_gamma   90.00
#
_symmetry.space_group_name_H-M   'P 1'
#
loop_
_entity.id
_entity.type
_entity.pdbx_description
1 polymer ?
#
loop_
_entity_poly.entity_id
_entity_poly.type
_entity_poly.pdbx_seq_one_letter_code
_entity_poly.pdbx_strand_id
1 'polypeptide(L)'
;KYTGSPQGKPVLLLAHGSATAGRESFDLKVPGHPEYSLMDFLARQGFDVFALDVRGFGRSTKPEGFLTTDQAASDLDAAADHILALRGVPKLNLLAWSWGTQYSGQFVMAHPQKVARYAAYAQMHAESSDLRARRERLATFQRTPYIRITEQGWKLRFNSMTPETVNDPVVMDAFAKSAALVETKSPTGPQVDLLTRQPLIDATRITVPVMMIHGQYDDVADLDGLWPFFKALPNPDKQYVVVPEGGHMLHLQKGHARLQHAVASWFSAPD
;
A
#
# COMPACT_ATOMS: atom_id res chain seq x y z
N LYS A 1 7.14 5.67 -13.71
CA LYS A 1 8.49 5.22 -14.17
C LYS A 1 8.37 4.07 -15.15
N TYR A 2 9.22 4.08 -16.15
CA TYR A 2 9.36 3.01 -17.15
C TYR A 2 10.78 3.01 -17.73
N THR A 3 11.15 1.95 -18.40
CA THR A 3 12.39 1.86 -19.19
C THR A 3 12.07 1.95 -20.69
N GLY A 4 12.85 2.70 -21.48
CA GLY A 4 12.56 2.92 -22.91
C GLY A 4 11.26 3.73 -23.12
N SER A 5 10.36 3.24 -24.01
CA SER A 5 9.05 3.86 -24.28
C SER A 5 7.97 3.30 -23.35
N PRO A 6 6.96 4.09 -22.92
CA PRO A 6 5.80 3.60 -22.19
C PRO A 6 4.77 2.89 -23.08
N GLN A 7 4.82 3.06 -24.40
CA GLN A 7 3.86 2.45 -25.33
C GLN A 7 3.85 0.94 -25.24
N GLY A 8 2.67 0.35 -25.12
CA GLY A 8 2.48 -1.11 -25.07
C GLY A 8 2.90 -1.78 -23.76
N LYS A 9 3.36 -1.02 -22.76
CA LYS A 9 3.67 -1.56 -21.45
C LYS A 9 2.40 -1.71 -20.60
N PRO A 10 2.28 -2.80 -19.82
CA PRO A 10 1.24 -2.88 -18.80
C PRO A 10 1.39 -1.73 -17.81
N VAL A 11 0.29 -1.03 -17.57
CA VAL A 11 0.24 0.07 -16.60
C VAL A 11 0.04 -0.49 -15.21
N LEU A 12 0.83 -0.01 -14.25
CA LEU A 12 0.74 -0.41 -12.84
C LEU A 12 0.68 0.81 -11.92
N LEU A 13 -0.40 0.92 -11.15
CA LEU A 13 -0.59 1.97 -10.15
C LEU A 13 -0.34 1.41 -8.75
N LEU A 14 0.47 2.11 -7.96
CA LEU A 14 0.81 1.76 -6.58
C LEU A 14 0.10 2.70 -5.61
N ALA A 15 -0.62 2.11 -4.65
CA ALA A 15 -1.42 2.78 -3.64
C ALA A 15 -0.83 2.55 -2.24
N HIS A 16 -0.37 3.62 -1.59
CA HIS A 16 0.39 3.56 -0.33
C HIS A 16 -0.50 3.34 0.91
N GLY A 17 0.12 2.91 2.01
CA GLY A 17 -0.53 2.77 3.32
C GLY A 17 -0.69 4.09 4.08
N SER A 18 -1.12 4.01 5.34
CA SER A 18 -1.29 5.19 6.21
C SER A 18 0.02 5.70 6.83
N ALA A 19 1.15 5.08 6.49
CA ALA A 19 2.45 5.47 7.03
C ALA A 19 3.03 6.67 6.31
N THR A 20 3.33 6.52 5.01
CA THR A 20 3.98 7.53 4.18
C THR A 20 3.39 7.55 2.78
N ALA A 21 3.70 8.59 2.03
CA ALA A 21 3.33 8.76 0.62
C ALA A 21 3.92 7.69 -0.30
N GLY A 22 3.45 7.69 -1.54
CA GLY A 22 3.82 6.69 -2.54
C GLY A 22 5.31 6.65 -2.85
N ARG A 23 5.99 7.80 -2.87
CA ARG A 23 7.43 7.85 -3.15
C ARG A 23 8.26 7.20 -2.05
N GLU A 24 8.04 7.54 -0.80
CA GLU A 24 8.78 7.00 0.34
C GLU A 24 8.47 5.52 0.55
N SER A 25 7.25 5.11 0.19
CA SER A 25 6.84 3.70 0.25
C SER A 25 7.45 2.88 -0.87
N PHE A 26 7.43 3.34 -2.13
CA PHE A 26 7.69 2.50 -3.29
C PHE A 26 8.90 2.89 -4.13
N ASP A 27 9.46 4.08 -3.90
CA ASP A 27 10.62 4.62 -4.63
C ASP A 27 11.70 5.15 -3.69
N LEU A 28 11.84 4.54 -2.53
CA LEU A 28 12.86 4.94 -1.55
C LEU A 28 14.25 4.87 -2.19
N LYS A 29 15.03 5.94 -2.01
CA LYS A 29 16.43 6.00 -2.42
C LYS A 29 17.32 5.69 -1.22
N VAL A 30 17.88 4.48 -1.21
CA VAL A 30 18.81 4.03 -0.18
C VAL A 30 20.22 4.12 -0.74
N PRO A 31 21.14 4.89 -0.13
CA PRO A 31 22.52 5.00 -0.61
C PRO A 31 23.20 3.64 -0.70
N GLY A 32 23.74 3.31 -1.88
CA GLY A 32 24.41 2.03 -2.14
C GLY A 32 23.47 0.84 -2.37
N HIS A 33 22.15 1.00 -2.21
CA HIS A 33 21.15 -0.06 -2.27
C HIS A 33 19.97 0.29 -3.20
N PRO A 34 20.18 0.39 -4.52
CA PRO A 34 19.15 0.77 -5.48
C PRO A 34 18.02 -0.27 -5.60
N GLU A 35 18.23 -1.50 -5.12
CA GLU A 35 17.29 -2.62 -5.15
C GLU A 35 16.03 -2.39 -4.30
N TYR A 36 16.06 -1.46 -3.33
CA TYR A 36 14.90 -1.15 -2.48
C TYR A 36 13.84 -0.30 -3.16
N SER A 37 14.09 0.26 -4.34
CA SER A 37 13.03 0.90 -5.11
C SER A 37 12.17 -0.14 -5.83
N LEU A 38 10.99 -0.42 -5.31
CA LEU A 38 9.99 -1.27 -5.98
C LEU A 38 9.60 -0.70 -7.35
N MET A 39 9.48 0.62 -7.47
CA MET A 39 9.17 1.27 -8.76
C MET A 39 10.26 1.05 -9.79
N ASP A 40 11.54 1.16 -9.42
CA ASP A 40 12.65 0.93 -10.34
C ASP A 40 12.74 -0.55 -10.73
N PHE A 41 12.48 -1.46 -9.78
CA PHE A 41 12.43 -2.90 -10.07
C PHE A 41 11.34 -3.21 -11.10
N LEU A 42 10.10 -2.79 -10.84
CA LEU A 42 8.95 -3.06 -11.72
C LEU A 42 9.11 -2.40 -13.09
N ALA A 43 9.68 -1.19 -13.15
CA ALA A 43 9.99 -0.54 -14.43
C ALA A 43 11.00 -1.35 -15.27
N ARG A 44 12.01 -1.96 -14.62
CA ARG A 44 12.95 -2.88 -15.29
C ARG A 44 12.29 -4.19 -15.72
N GLN A 45 11.24 -4.64 -15.04
CA GLN A 45 10.42 -5.79 -15.44
C GLN A 45 9.45 -5.49 -16.59
N GLY A 46 9.46 -4.27 -17.13
CA GLY A 46 8.68 -3.92 -18.32
C GLY A 46 7.37 -3.20 -18.05
N PHE A 47 7.08 -2.84 -16.80
CA PHE A 47 5.86 -2.08 -16.46
C PHE A 47 6.04 -0.56 -16.66
N ASP A 48 4.93 0.14 -16.92
CA ASP A 48 4.83 1.59 -16.75
C ASP A 48 4.21 1.87 -15.38
N VAL A 49 5.05 2.28 -14.41
CA VAL A 49 4.74 2.30 -12.98
C VAL A 49 4.42 3.71 -12.51
N PHE A 50 3.25 3.87 -11.90
CA PHE A 50 2.80 5.09 -11.23
C PHE A 50 2.69 4.86 -9.73
N ALA A 51 2.94 5.88 -8.92
CA ALA A 51 2.65 5.88 -7.50
C ALA A 51 1.83 7.12 -7.17
N LEU A 52 0.72 6.94 -6.47
CA LEU A 52 -0.16 8.01 -6.02
C LEU A 52 0.31 8.54 -4.66
N ASP A 53 0.32 9.85 -4.49
CA ASP A 53 0.23 10.49 -3.18
C ASP A 53 -1.23 10.89 -2.94
N VAL A 54 -1.96 10.19 -2.09
CA VAL A 54 -3.31 10.56 -1.68
C VAL A 54 -3.28 11.94 -0.99
N ARG A 55 -4.36 12.74 -1.12
CA ARG A 55 -4.47 14.00 -0.37
C ARG A 55 -4.09 13.80 1.10
N GLY A 56 -3.46 14.79 1.71
CA GLY A 56 -2.93 14.67 3.07
C GLY A 56 -1.53 14.07 3.15
N PHE A 57 -1.05 13.38 2.13
CA PHE A 57 0.26 12.73 2.06
C PHE A 57 1.19 13.37 1.02
N GLY A 58 2.48 13.16 1.20
CA GLY A 58 3.53 13.51 0.26
C GLY A 58 3.45 14.94 -0.25
N ARG A 59 3.42 15.07 -1.56
CA ARG A 59 3.34 16.36 -2.27
C ARG A 59 1.92 16.77 -2.63
N SER A 60 0.94 15.92 -2.35
CA SER A 60 -0.48 16.26 -2.56
C SER A 60 -0.95 17.30 -1.55
N THR A 61 -2.07 17.96 -1.87
CA THR A 61 -2.71 18.94 -0.99
C THR A 61 -2.99 18.34 0.38
N LYS A 62 -2.82 19.15 1.43
CA LYS A 62 -3.05 18.76 2.81
C LYS A 62 -4.29 19.49 3.34
N PRO A 63 -5.51 18.90 3.18
CA PRO A 63 -6.75 19.54 3.63
C PRO A 63 -6.73 19.79 5.14
N GLU A 64 -7.49 20.79 5.60
CA GLU A 64 -7.53 21.14 7.03
C GLU A 64 -8.30 20.10 7.86
N GLY A 65 -9.29 19.41 7.27
CA GLY A 65 -10.12 18.40 7.92
C GLY A 65 -9.51 17.00 7.95
N PHE A 66 -10.27 16.08 8.53
CA PHE A 66 -9.92 14.66 8.55
C PHE A 66 -10.02 14.05 7.15
N LEU A 67 -8.95 13.39 6.73
CA LEU A 67 -8.97 12.56 5.55
C LEU A 67 -9.74 11.26 5.83
N THR A 68 -10.75 10.95 5.00
CA THR A 68 -11.47 9.67 5.08
C THR A 68 -10.95 8.67 4.04
N THR A 69 -11.21 7.39 4.30
CA THR A 69 -10.92 6.31 3.34
C THR A 69 -11.70 6.50 2.04
N ASP A 70 -12.94 6.99 2.11
CA ASP A 70 -13.79 7.26 0.93
C ASP A 70 -13.21 8.39 0.06
N GLN A 71 -12.63 9.43 0.67
CA GLN A 71 -11.93 10.49 -0.06
C GLN A 71 -10.66 9.96 -0.75
N ALA A 72 -9.92 9.06 -0.08
CA ALA A 72 -8.76 8.41 -0.67
C ALA A 72 -9.14 7.51 -1.85
N ALA A 73 -10.28 6.81 -1.79
CA ALA A 73 -10.82 6.04 -2.91
C ALA A 73 -11.18 6.95 -4.09
N SER A 74 -11.75 8.14 -3.83
CA SER A 74 -12.03 9.13 -4.87
C SER A 74 -10.75 9.70 -5.51
N ASP A 75 -9.68 9.89 -4.73
CA ASP A 75 -8.37 10.31 -5.26
C ASP A 75 -7.77 9.23 -6.17
N LEU A 76 -7.90 7.96 -5.76
CA LEU A 76 -7.43 6.83 -6.56
C LEU A 76 -8.21 6.70 -7.87
N ASP A 77 -9.53 6.90 -7.85
CA ASP A 77 -10.37 6.89 -9.04
C ASP A 77 -9.97 7.99 -10.03
N ALA A 78 -9.81 9.21 -9.56
CA ALA A 78 -9.36 10.32 -10.38
C ALA A 78 -7.96 10.09 -10.97
N ALA A 79 -7.03 9.52 -10.19
CA ALA A 79 -5.71 9.16 -10.67
C ALA A 79 -5.77 8.04 -11.72
N ALA A 80 -6.60 7.03 -11.51
CA ALA A 80 -6.80 5.95 -12.46
C ALA A 80 -7.35 6.48 -13.78
N ASP A 81 -8.38 7.32 -13.78
CA ASP A 81 -8.94 7.94 -14.99
C ASP A 81 -7.90 8.75 -15.75
N HIS A 82 -7.12 9.57 -15.05
CA HIS A 82 -6.04 10.32 -15.66
C HIS A 82 -5.01 9.42 -16.34
N ILE A 83 -4.57 8.36 -15.65
CA ILE A 83 -3.55 7.43 -16.17
C ILE A 83 -4.09 6.64 -17.37
N LEU A 84 -5.31 6.12 -17.28
CA LEU A 84 -5.97 5.39 -18.37
C LEU A 84 -6.08 6.27 -19.63
N ALA A 85 -6.51 7.51 -19.48
CA ALA A 85 -6.58 8.48 -20.57
C ALA A 85 -5.18 8.83 -21.12
N LEU A 86 -4.19 9.07 -20.22
CA LEU A 86 -2.81 9.40 -20.60
C LEU A 86 -2.14 8.31 -21.44
N ARG A 87 -2.49 7.05 -21.19
CA ARG A 87 -1.90 5.88 -21.85
C ARG A 87 -2.77 5.29 -22.94
N GLY A 88 -4.04 5.71 -23.05
CA GLY A 88 -4.98 5.18 -24.02
C GLY A 88 -5.28 3.70 -23.79
N VAL A 89 -5.31 3.24 -22.51
CA VAL A 89 -5.58 1.84 -22.14
C VAL A 89 -6.87 1.73 -21.35
N PRO A 90 -7.64 0.64 -21.51
CA PRO A 90 -8.92 0.48 -20.83
C PRO A 90 -8.81 0.05 -19.36
N LYS A 91 -7.69 -0.57 -18.97
CA LYS A 91 -7.46 -1.10 -17.62
C LYS A 91 -6.03 -0.89 -17.18
N LEU A 92 -5.82 -0.81 -15.88
CA LEU A 92 -4.52 -0.81 -15.22
C LEU A 92 -4.42 -1.97 -14.21
N ASN A 93 -3.20 -2.33 -13.87
CA ASN A 93 -2.90 -3.17 -12.70
C ASN A 93 -2.81 -2.28 -11.45
N LEU A 94 -3.21 -2.83 -10.31
CA LEU A 94 -3.23 -2.10 -9.04
C LEU A 94 -2.52 -2.89 -7.94
N LEU A 95 -1.51 -2.30 -7.31
CA LEU A 95 -0.95 -2.80 -6.06
C LEU A 95 -1.27 -1.83 -4.93
N ALA A 96 -1.82 -2.33 -3.84
CA ALA A 96 -2.14 -1.53 -2.68
C ALA A 96 -1.52 -2.11 -1.42
N TRP A 97 -0.97 -1.25 -0.57
CA TRP A 97 -0.33 -1.64 0.69
C TRP A 97 -1.09 -1.13 1.90
N SER A 98 -1.33 -2.03 2.89
CA SER A 98 -1.86 -1.67 4.22
C SER A 98 -3.21 -0.93 4.12
N TRP A 99 -3.36 0.25 4.72
CA TRP A 99 -4.55 1.09 4.55
C TRP A 99 -4.90 1.34 3.07
N GLY A 100 -3.88 1.32 2.20
CA GLY A 100 -4.08 1.36 0.75
C GLY A 100 -5.05 0.30 0.25
N THR A 101 -5.08 -0.88 0.87
CA THR A 101 -6.01 -1.95 0.49
C THR A 101 -7.47 -1.61 0.80
N GLN A 102 -7.73 -0.69 1.73
CA GLN A 102 -9.08 -0.27 2.08
C GLN A 102 -9.66 0.67 1.03
N TYR A 103 -8.97 1.75 0.69
CA TYR A 103 -9.48 2.66 -0.33
C TYR A 103 -9.37 2.08 -1.75
N SER A 104 -8.36 1.23 -2.01
CA SER A 104 -8.28 0.50 -3.27
C SER A 104 -9.36 -0.58 -3.38
N GLY A 105 -9.68 -1.26 -2.29
CA GLY A 105 -10.80 -2.20 -2.26
C GLY A 105 -12.14 -1.53 -2.57
N GLN A 106 -12.41 -0.33 -2.00
CA GLN A 106 -13.59 0.46 -2.34
C GLN A 106 -13.61 0.85 -3.83
N PHE A 107 -12.47 1.30 -4.36
CA PHE A 107 -12.31 1.62 -5.79
C PHE A 107 -12.58 0.40 -6.68
N VAL A 108 -11.98 -0.76 -6.37
CA VAL A 108 -12.16 -2.00 -7.16
C VAL A 108 -13.60 -2.48 -7.11
N MET A 109 -14.28 -2.39 -5.95
CA MET A 109 -15.71 -2.74 -5.84
C MET A 109 -16.60 -1.82 -6.68
N ALA A 110 -16.25 -0.54 -6.80
CA ALA A 110 -17.03 0.44 -7.56
C ALA A 110 -16.70 0.42 -9.07
N HIS A 111 -15.45 0.18 -9.43
CA HIS A 111 -14.92 0.30 -10.80
C HIS A 111 -14.09 -0.92 -11.26
N PRO A 112 -14.61 -2.16 -11.15
CA PRO A 112 -13.86 -3.36 -11.55
C PRO A 112 -13.45 -3.35 -13.03
N GLN A 113 -14.19 -2.63 -13.88
CA GLN A 113 -13.89 -2.49 -15.30
C GLN A 113 -12.60 -1.71 -15.59
N LYS A 114 -12.08 -0.91 -14.63
CA LYS A 114 -10.82 -0.15 -14.76
C LYS A 114 -9.59 -0.96 -14.34
N VAL A 115 -9.77 -2.13 -13.69
CA VAL A 115 -8.69 -2.91 -13.11
C VAL A 115 -8.52 -4.25 -13.84
N ALA A 116 -7.30 -4.54 -14.28
CA ALA A 116 -6.97 -5.83 -14.89
C ALA A 116 -6.69 -6.88 -13.80
N ARG A 117 -5.73 -6.60 -12.91
CA ARG A 117 -5.34 -7.44 -11.77
C ARG A 117 -5.08 -6.59 -10.53
N TYR A 118 -5.40 -7.12 -9.37
CA TYR A 118 -5.21 -6.45 -8.09
C TYR A 118 -4.27 -7.25 -7.19
N ALA A 119 -3.27 -6.59 -6.61
CA ALA A 119 -2.42 -7.15 -5.57
C ALA A 119 -2.68 -6.41 -4.25
N ALA A 120 -3.28 -7.09 -3.29
CA ALA A 120 -3.54 -6.61 -1.94
C ALA A 120 -2.38 -7.02 -1.02
N TYR A 121 -1.41 -6.13 -0.87
CA TYR A 121 -0.25 -6.34 -0.01
C TYR A 121 -0.54 -5.85 1.40
N ALA A 122 -0.36 -6.72 2.39
CA ALA A 122 -0.71 -6.47 3.79
C ALA A 122 -2.18 -6.01 3.94
N GLN A 123 -3.11 -6.83 3.44
CA GLN A 123 -4.55 -6.55 3.38
C GLN A 123 -5.13 -6.24 4.77
N MET A 124 -5.57 -5.02 4.98
CA MET A 124 -6.26 -4.59 6.21
C MET A 124 -7.75 -4.95 6.11
N HIS A 125 -8.14 -6.03 6.75
CA HIS A 125 -9.54 -6.49 6.71
C HIS A 125 -10.09 -6.84 8.09
N ALA A 126 -9.36 -7.69 8.80
CA ALA A 126 -9.76 -8.16 10.12
C ALA A 126 -9.20 -7.25 11.21
N GLU A 127 -9.79 -7.35 12.36
CA GLU A 127 -9.27 -6.73 13.56
C GLU A 127 -7.99 -7.44 14.02
N SER A 128 -6.86 -6.76 13.88
CA SER A 128 -5.56 -7.27 14.29
C SER A 128 -5.20 -6.88 15.72
N SER A 129 -4.17 -7.50 16.26
CA SER A 129 -3.61 -7.17 17.58
C SER A 129 -3.13 -5.70 17.62
N ASP A 130 -2.53 -5.21 16.54
CA ASP A 130 -2.12 -3.82 16.41
C ASP A 130 -3.32 -2.84 16.41
N LEU A 131 -4.41 -3.15 15.69
CA LEU A 131 -5.61 -2.32 15.73
C LEU A 131 -6.26 -2.31 17.13
N ARG A 132 -6.26 -3.44 17.83
CA ARG A 132 -6.73 -3.48 19.23
C ARG A 132 -5.91 -2.58 20.14
N ALA A 133 -4.58 -2.62 20.04
CA ALA A 133 -3.69 -1.75 20.82
C ALA A 133 -3.88 -0.27 20.44
N ARG A 134 -4.12 0.04 19.16
CA ARG A 134 -4.37 1.43 18.71
C ARG A 134 -5.68 2.02 19.22
N ARG A 135 -6.68 1.20 19.62
CA ARG A 135 -7.95 1.70 20.15
C ARG A 135 -7.78 2.58 21.39
N GLU A 136 -6.80 2.33 22.23
CA GLU A 136 -6.47 3.18 23.38
C GLU A 136 -6.12 4.61 22.96
N ARG A 137 -5.68 4.80 21.71
CA ARG A 137 -5.32 6.11 21.13
C ARG A 137 -6.43 6.74 20.29
N LEU A 138 -7.62 6.11 20.17
CA LEU A 138 -8.70 6.60 19.31
C LEU A 138 -9.08 8.05 19.63
N ALA A 139 -9.26 8.39 20.90
CA ALA A 139 -9.56 9.74 21.32
C ALA A 139 -8.51 10.77 20.90
N THR A 140 -7.23 10.37 20.82
CA THR A 140 -6.15 11.21 20.31
C THR A 140 -6.26 11.42 18.80
N PHE A 141 -6.56 10.36 18.04
CA PHE A 141 -6.73 10.45 16.59
C PHE A 141 -7.96 11.31 16.22
N GLN A 142 -9.03 11.27 17.01
CA GLN A 142 -10.25 12.07 16.78
C GLN A 142 -10.11 13.55 17.15
N ARG A 143 -9.06 13.94 17.89
CA ARG A 143 -8.85 15.31 18.35
C ARG A 143 -8.30 16.25 17.29
N THR A 144 -7.47 15.73 16.40
CA THR A 144 -6.76 16.52 15.40
C THR A 144 -6.63 15.76 14.09
N PRO A 145 -6.85 16.42 12.95
CA PRO A 145 -6.71 15.77 11.64
C PRO A 145 -5.29 15.33 11.30
N TYR A 146 -4.29 15.84 12.01
CA TYR A 146 -2.87 15.50 11.80
C TYR A 146 -2.11 15.38 13.12
N ILE A 147 -1.17 14.44 13.16
CA ILE A 147 -0.15 14.35 14.21
C ILE A 147 1.22 14.65 13.63
N ARG A 148 2.06 15.33 14.39
CA ARG A 148 3.48 15.54 14.01
C ARG A 148 4.26 14.25 14.20
N ILE A 149 5.14 13.96 13.24
CA ILE A 149 6.08 12.84 13.32
C ILE A 149 7.49 13.39 13.03
N THR A 150 8.42 13.07 13.90
CA THR A 150 9.85 13.39 13.75
C THR A 150 10.57 12.25 13.02
N GLU A 151 11.82 12.47 12.60
CA GLU A 151 12.66 11.41 12.05
C GLU A 151 12.78 10.22 13.02
N GLN A 152 13.01 10.49 14.30
CA GLN A 152 13.04 9.42 15.31
C GLN A 152 11.68 8.72 15.45
N GLY A 153 10.58 9.45 15.32
CA GLY A 153 9.23 8.87 15.30
C GLY A 153 9.02 7.93 14.10
N TRP A 154 9.58 8.26 12.94
CA TRP A 154 9.55 7.37 11.77
C TRP A 154 10.37 6.10 11.98
N LYS A 155 11.55 6.18 12.60
CA LYS A 155 12.35 4.99 12.96
C LYS A 155 11.60 4.07 13.91
N LEU A 156 11.00 4.64 14.97
CA LEU A 156 10.19 3.88 15.93
C LEU A 156 8.99 3.23 15.25
N ARG A 157 8.31 3.95 14.37
CA ARG A 157 7.17 3.40 13.63
C ARG A 157 7.60 2.25 12.69
N PHE A 158 8.73 2.36 12.02
CA PHE A 158 9.27 1.28 11.20
C PHE A 158 9.53 0.02 12.03
N ASN A 159 10.21 0.15 13.17
CA ASN A 159 10.54 -0.96 14.05
C ASN A 159 9.34 -1.56 14.78
N SER A 160 8.32 -0.75 15.10
CA SER A 160 7.15 -1.23 15.85
C SER A 160 6.24 -2.20 15.07
N MET A 161 6.49 -2.38 13.79
CA MET A 161 5.63 -3.18 12.91
C MET A 161 6.27 -4.52 12.52
N THR A 162 7.40 -4.91 13.14
CA THR A 162 8.13 -6.14 12.77
C THR A 162 9.25 -6.48 13.73
N PRO A 163 9.69 -7.75 13.78
CA PRO A 163 10.93 -8.10 14.46
C PRO A 163 12.13 -7.36 13.89
N GLU A 164 13.02 -6.86 14.74
CA GLU A 164 14.23 -6.14 14.31
C GLU A 164 15.12 -6.96 13.37
N THR A 165 15.10 -8.29 13.50
CA THR A 165 15.94 -9.20 12.71
C THR A 165 15.72 -9.12 11.21
N VAL A 166 14.53 -8.70 10.76
CA VAL A 166 14.19 -8.57 9.33
C VAL A 166 14.44 -7.17 8.78
N ASN A 167 14.70 -6.20 9.66
CA ASN A 167 14.95 -4.82 9.28
C ASN A 167 16.44 -4.61 8.90
N ASP A 168 16.67 -3.70 7.95
CA ASP A 168 17.99 -3.20 7.61
C ASP A 168 18.13 -1.78 8.17
N PRO A 169 19.08 -1.52 9.09
CA PRO A 169 19.26 -0.19 9.69
C PRO A 169 19.53 0.91 8.66
N VAL A 170 20.24 0.61 7.57
CA VAL A 170 20.53 1.58 6.50
C VAL A 170 19.24 1.99 5.78
N VAL A 171 18.37 1.03 5.50
CA VAL A 171 17.06 1.28 4.88
C VAL A 171 16.13 2.04 5.80
N MET A 172 16.08 1.64 7.08
CA MET A 172 15.29 2.34 8.11
C MET A 172 15.72 3.80 8.25
N ASP A 173 17.03 4.08 8.27
CA ASP A 173 17.56 5.43 8.36
C ASP A 173 17.22 6.25 7.11
N ALA A 174 17.39 5.68 5.92
CA ALA A 174 17.02 6.31 4.67
C ALA A 174 15.51 6.63 4.59
N PHE A 175 14.67 5.67 5.01
CA PHE A 175 13.22 5.85 5.08
C PHE A 175 12.85 6.97 6.05
N ALA A 176 13.37 6.95 7.28
CA ALA A 176 13.04 7.94 8.31
C ALA A 176 13.45 9.35 7.89
N LYS A 177 14.64 9.52 7.30
CA LYS A 177 15.12 10.80 6.76
C LYS A 177 14.24 11.29 5.62
N SER A 178 13.92 10.43 4.64
CA SER A 178 13.07 10.80 3.50
C SER A 178 11.67 11.16 3.95
N ALA A 179 11.06 10.36 4.83
CA ALA A 179 9.74 10.62 5.37
C ALA A 179 9.69 11.93 6.16
N ALA A 180 10.68 12.23 7.01
CA ALA A 180 10.73 13.45 7.79
C ALA A 180 10.82 14.74 6.94
N LEU A 181 11.34 14.65 5.72
CA LEU A 181 11.42 15.80 4.80
C LEU A 181 10.07 16.16 4.18
N VAL A 182 9.19 15.19 3.94
CA VAL A 182 7.92 15.40 3.22
C VAL A 182 6.70 15.20 4.09
N GLU A 183 6.79 14.36 5.13
CA GLU A 183 5.72 13.98 6.04
C GLU A 183 6.00 14.48 7.47
N THR A 184 6.09 15.80 7.64
CA THR A 184 6.24 16.42 8.98
C THR A 184 4.99 16.23 9.84
N LYS A 185 3.87 15.91 9.22
CA LYS A 185 2.60 15.58 9.85
C LYS A 185 1.89 14.46 9.07
N SER A 186 1.30 13.51 9.80
CA SER A 186 0.58 12.37 9.23
C SER A 186 -0.93 12.51 9.49
N PRO A 187 -1.81 12.27 8.51
CA PRO A 187 -3.25 12.26 8.71
C PRO A 187 -3.68 11.22 9.74
N THR A 188 -4.64 11.56 10.58
CA THR A 188 -5.21 10.67 11.60
C THR A 188 -6.51 10.01 11.14
N GLY A 189 -7.18 10.58 10.15
CA GLY A 189 -8.44 10.06 9.64
C GLY A 189 -8.40 8.59 9.20
N PRO A 190 -7.33 8.12 8.51
CA PRO A 190 -7.16 6.69 8.22
C PRO A 190 -7.21 5.80 9.45
N GLN A 191 -6.63 6.25 10.58
CA GLN A 191 -6.67 5.51 11.85
C GLN A 191 -8.08 5.51 12.44
N VAL A 192 -8.78 6.65 12.39
CA VAL A 192 -10.17 6.74 12.84
C VAL A 192 -11.05 5.76 12.06
N ASP A 193 -10.97 5.75 10.74
CA ASP A 193 -11.76 4.85 9.89
C ASP A 193 -11.44 3.37 10.18
N LEU A 194 -10.17 3.00 10.26
CA LEU A 194 -9.76 1.63 10.58
C LEU A 194 -10.27 1.15 11.95
N LEU A 195 -10.39 2.07 12.93
CA LEU A 195 -10.80 1.73 14.29
C LEU A 195 -12.32 1.79 14.52
N THR A 196 -13.07 2.50 13.65
CA THR A 196 -14.50 2.76 13.91
C THR A 196 -15.43 2.30 12.79
N ARG A 197 -14.94 2.04 11.58
CA ARG A 197 -15.75 1.78 10.38
C ARG A 197 -15.53 0.41 9.73
N GLN A 198 -14.71 -0.47 10.31
CA GLN A 198 -14.50 -1.82 9.76
C GLN A 198 -15.79 -2.67 9.83
N PRO A 199 -16.09 -3.47 8.80
CA PRO A 199 -15.38 -3.65 7.53
C PRO A 199 -15.65 -2.50 6.55
N LEU A 200 -14.59 -1.95 5.93
CA LEU A 200 -14.69 -0.89 4.92
C LEU A 200 -14.89 -1.44 3.50
N ILE A 201 -14.61 -2.72 3.30
CA ILE A 201 -14.67 -3.42 2.01
C ILE A 201 -15.36 -4.77 2.17
N ASP A 202 -16.01 -5.22 1.11
CA ASP A 202 -16.69 -6.51 1.00
C ASP A 202 -15.99 -7.37 -0.07
N ALA A 203 -15.32 -8.44 0.34
CA ALA A 203 -14.58 -9.32 -0.55
C ALA A 203 -15.45 -9.92 -1.67
N THR A 204 -16.75 -10.17 -1.41
CA THR A 204 -17.67 -10.75 -2.39
C THR A 204 -17.95 -9.84 -3.58
N ARG A 205 -17.64 -8.54 -3.45
CA ARG A 205 -17.80 -7.52 -4.48
C ARG A 205 -16.52 -7.24 -5.27
N ILE A 206 -15.37 -7.82 -4.88
CA ILE A 206 -14.11 -7.70 -5.59
C ILE A 206 -14.04 -8.79 -6.66
N THR A 207 -14.48 -8.48 -7.87
CA THR A 207 -14.69 -9.46 -8.95
C THR A 207 -13.48 -9.64 -9.88
N VAL A 208 -12.45 -8.82 -9.75
CA VAL A 208 -11.21 -8.90 -10.54
C VAL A 208 -10.29 -10.00 -9.99
N PRO A 209 -9.29 -10.47 -10.76
CA PRO A 209 -8.23 -11.34 -10.24
C PRO A 209 -7.49 -10.68 -9.06
N VAL A 210 -7.26 -11.43 -7.96
CA VAL A 210 -6.65 -10.90 -6.73
C VAL A 210 -5.49 -11.77 -6.24
N MET A 211 -4.34 -11.14 -6.00
CA MET A 211 -3.29 -11.71 -5.16
C MET A 211 -3.30 -11.01 -3.79
N MET A 212 -3.45 -11.78 -2.71
CA MET A 212 -3.15 -11.32 -1.36
C MET A 212 -1.73 -11.74 -1.02
N ILE A 213 -0.87 -10.80 -0.62
CA ILE A 213 0.52 -11.06 -0.27
C ILE A 213 0.89 -10.41 1.06
N HIS A 214 1.50 -11.19 1.96
CA HIS A 214 1.79 -10.80 3.33
C HIS A 214 3.18 -11.25 3.76
N GLY A 215 3.78 -10.52 4.71
CA GLY A 215 4.93 -11.00 5.46
C GLY A 215 4.50 -11.99 6.55
N GLN A 216 5.31 -13.01 6.82
CA GLN A 216 5.07 -14.01 7.87
C GLN A 216 4.86 -13.37 9.24
N TYR A 217 5.55 -12.28 9.53
CA TYR A 217 5.53 -11.57 10.82
C TYR A 217 4.71 -10.27 10.76
N ASP A 218 3.77 -10.17 9.81
CA ASP A 218 2.87 -9.02 9.74
C ASP A 218 1.82 -9.11 10.84
N ASP A 219 1.98 -8.32 11.89
CA ASP A 219 1.06 -8.21 13.02
C ASP A 219 0.08 -7.04 12.89
N VAL A 220 0.33 -6.14 11.95
CA VAL A 220 -0.58 -5.03 11.62
C VAL A 220 -1.77 -5.52 10.79
N ALA A 221 -1.51 -6.46 9.86
CA ALA A 221 -2.51 -7.15 9.05
C ALA A 221 -2.39 -8.66 9.32
N ASP A 222 -2.89 -9.09 10.49
CA ASP A 222 -2.76 -10.47 11.00
C ASP A 222 -3.24 -11.50 9.97
N LEU A 223 -2.44 -12.56 9.77
CA LEU A 223 -2.75 -13.61 8.81
C LEU A 223 -4.03 -14.38 9.16
N ASP A 224 -4.30 -14.57 10.47
CA ASP A 224 -5.40 -15.41 10.95
C ASP A 224 -6.78 -14.91 10.51
N GLY A 225 -6.99 -13.61 10.44
CA GLY A 225 -8.26 -13.00 10.03
C GLY A 225 -8.48 -12.95 8.51
N LEU A 226 -7.48 -13.28 7.70
CA LEU A 226 -7.49 -13.04 6.26
C LEU A 226 -8.05 -14.21 5.45
N TRP A 227 -8.04 -15.42 5.99
CA TRP A 227 -8.54 -16.59 5.28
C TRP A 227 -10.02 -16.50 4.90
N PRO A 228 -10.95 -16.06 5.78
CA PRO A 228 -12.33 -15.82 5.39
C PRO A 228 -12.49 -14.81 4.26
N PHE A 229 -11.71 -13.71 4.29
CA PHE A 229 -11.71 -12.71 3.24
C PHE A 229 -11.26 -13.31 1.89
N PHE A 230 -10.14 -14.04 1.89
CA PHE A 230 -9.64 -14.72 0.70
C PHE A 230 -10.63 -15.73 0.13
N LYS A 231 -11.28 -16.51 0.98
CA LYS A 231 -12.32 -17.47 0.53
C LYS A 231 -13.50 -16.78 -0.14
N ALA A 232 -13.89 -15.61 0.37
CA ALA A 232 -15.06 -14.87 -0.11
C ALA A 232 -14.83 -14.18 -1.47
N LEU A 233 -13.57 -14.00 -1.90
CA LEU A 233 -13.26 -13.45 -3.23
C LEU A 233 -13.87 -14.34 -4.32
N PRO A 234 -14.75 -13.79 -5.21
CA PRO A 234 -15.53 -14.61 -6.16
C PRO A 234 -14.71 -15.06 -7.39
N ASN A 235 -13.66 -14.31 -7.76
CA ASN A 235 -12.86 -14.64 -8.94
C ASN A 235 -11.99 -15.88 -8.64
N PRO A 236 -12.01 -16.91 -9.52
CA PRO A 236 -11.18 -18.11 -9.34
C PRO A 236 -9.69 -17.86 -9.52
N ASP A 237 -9.29 -16.83 -10.31
CA ASP A 237 -7.89 -16.40 -10.42
C ASP A 237 -7.52 -15.57 -9.20
N LYS A 238 -7.17 -16.28 -8.12
CA LYS A 238 -6.76 -15.68 -6.84
C LYS A 238 -5.62 -16.44 -6.20
N GLN A 239 -4.71 -15.71 -5.57
CA GLN A 239 -3.54 -16.26 -4.87
C GLN A 239 -3.45 -15.71 -3.45
N TYR A 240 -3.01 -16.55 -2.52
CA TYR A 240 -2.66 -16.15 -1.16
C TYR A 240 -1.19 -16.51 -0.90
N VAL A 241 -0.36 -15.49 -0.73
CA VAL A 241 1.10 -15.63 -0.63
C VAL A 241 1.58 -15.13 0.72
N VAL A 242 2.31 -15.96 1.45
CA VAL A 242 3.01 -15.58 2.68
C VAL A 242 4.51 -15.62 2.42
N VAL A 243 5.17 -14.47 2.58
CA VAL A 243 6.62 -14.34 2.40
C VAL A 243 7.32 -14.57 3.75
N PRO A 244 8.19 -15.58 3.87
CA PRO A 244 8.90 -15.84 5.10
C PRO A 244 9.84 -14.69 5.47
N GLU A 245 10.09 -14.53 6.75
CA GLU A 245 11.00 -13.50 7.31
C GLU A 245 10.65 -12.06 6.90
N GLY A 246 9.38 -11.81 6.57
CA GLY A 246 8.88 -10.48 6.24
C GLY A 246 7.82 -10.01 7.23
N GLY A 247 7.72 -8.71 7.44
CA GLY A 247 6.68 -8.10 8.25
C GLY A 247 5.84 -7.11 7.45
N HIS A 248 5.21 -6.17 8.13
CA HIS A 248 4.29 -5.21 7.50
C HIS A 248 4.96 -4.32 6.46
N MET A 249 6.25 -4.00 6.63
CA MET A 249 7.05 -3.19 5.72
C MET A 249 7.99 -4.03 4.84
N LEU A 250 7.57 -5.24 4.47
CA LEU A 250 8.38 -6.21 3.70
C LEU A 250 9.06 -5.60 2.46
N HIS A 251 8.42 -4.65 1.78
CA HIS A 251 8.99 -3.96 0.60
C HIS A 251 10.25 -3.13 0.91
N LEU A 252 10.50 -2.82 2.19
CA LEU A 252 11.68 -2.10 2.70
C LEU A 252 12.51 -2.93 3.69
N GLN A 253 12.30 -4.24 3.72
CA GLN A 253 13.02 -5.17 4.60
C GLN A 253 13.96 -6.09 3.80
N LYS A 254 14.77 -6.87 4.51
CA LYS A 254 15.73 -7.80 3.89
C LYS A 254 15.07 -8.77 2.90
N GLY A 255 13.81 -9.15 3.15
CA GLY A 255 13.01 -10.02 2.26
C GLY A 255 12.38 -9.34 1.04
N HIS A 256 12.62 -8.05 0.79
CA HIS A 256 11.96 -7.25 -0.26
C HIS A 256 11.99 -7.89 -1.65
N ALA A 257 13.09 -8.55 -2.02
CA ALA A 257 13.23 -9.17 -3.33
C ALA A 257 12.17 -10.27 -3.59
N ARG A 258 11.76 -11.01 -2.56
CA ARG A 258 10.70 -12.03 -2.68
C ARG A 258 9.34 -11.40 -3.01
N LEU A 259 9.01 -10.28 -2.34
CA LEU A 259 7.81 -9.50 -2.66
C LEU A 259 7.87 -8.98 -4.09
N GLN A 260 8.99 -8.37 -4.48
CA GLN A 260 9.19 -7.78 -5.81
C GLN A 260 8.95 -8.81 -6.93
N HIS A 261 9.55 -10.00 -6.81
CA HIS A 261 9.39 -11.07 -7.80
C HIS A 261 7.97 -11.65 -7.82
N ALA A 262 7.35 -11.86 -6.66
CA ALA A 262 5.96 -12.34 -6.58
C ALA A 262 4.98 -11.37 -7.26
N VAL A 263 5.13 -10.07 -6.98
CA VAL A 263 4.31 -9.00 -7.57
C VAL A 263 4.52 -8.91 -9.08
N ALA A 264 5.77 -8.92 -9.55
CA ALA A 264 6.07 -8.89 -10.99
C ALA A 264 5.50 -10.11 -11.72
N SER A 265 5.66 -11.31 -11.16
CA SER A 265 5.09 -12.55 -11.71
C SER A 265 3.56 -12.49 -11.80
N TRP A 266 2.89 -12.00 -10.75
CA TRP A 266 1.44 -11.86 -10.71
C TRP A 266 0.91 -10.95 -11.83
N PHE A 267 1.51 -9.78 -12.01
CA PHE A 267 1.08 -8.82 -13.03
C PHE A 267 1.53 -9.17 -14.46
N SER A 268 2.44 -10.12 -14.62
CA SER A 268 2.88 -10.65 -15.93
C SER A 268 2.14 -11.92 -16.31
N ALA A 269 1.26 -12.44 -15.45
CA ALA A 269 0.49 -13.65 -15.77
C ALA A 269 -0.42 -13.38 -16.99
N PRO A 270 -0.54 -14.34 -17.93
CA PRO A 270 -1.47 -14.22 -19.04
C PRO A 270 -2.91 -14.16 -18.53
N ASP A 271 -3.80 -13.56 -19.33
CA ASP A 271 -5.24 -13.51 -19.08
C ASP A 271 -5.89 -14.89 -19.28
#